data_b34d5c78434855c806d82db6ca6abd86
#
_entry.id   b34d5c78434855c806d82db6ca6abd86
#
_cell.length_a   1.000
_cell.length_b   1.000
_cell.length_c   1.000
_cell.angle_alpha   90.00
_cell.angle_beta   90.00
_cell.angle_gamma   90.00
#
_symmetry.space_group_name_H-M   'P 1'
#
loop_
_entity.id
_entity.type
_entity.pdbx_description
1 polymer ?
#
loop_
_entity_poly.entity_id
_entity_poly.type
_entity_poly.pdbx_seq_one_letter_code
_entity_poly.pdbx_strand_id
1 'polypeptide(L)'
;MKSFLVAGDRSGSGKTSITLALSALLSADRAVQTFKVGMDYIDPSYLAGVTGRPCRNLDGYVMDPGVVRAIFAHGCRGADIAVVEGVRGLFEGAEALTDLGSTAAIAKQLDLPVILVVNARSITRSAAAIVKGFQAFDPDVAIRGVILNQVTGTRHREKAVRAIEHYCGIPVVGAIPRTAEMELAMRHLGLVPYREGQGHGEFLARIEAVKRMIGDHVDLDGLLALARDSAPPAGRSEEYTSELQSL
;
A
#
# COMPACT_ATOMS: atom_id res chain seq x y z
N MET A 1 -12.91 12.33 -1.47
CA MET A 1 -12.35 11.02 -1.08
C MET A 1 -10.84 11.07 -1.30
N LYS A 2 -10.06 10.67 -0.32
CA LYS A 2 -8.60 10.57 -0.46
C LYS A 2 -8.19 9.20 -1.00
N SER A 3 -7.14 9.14 -1.82
CA SER A 3 -6.64 7.86 -2.36
C SER A 3 -5.13 7.85 -2.50
N PHE A 4 -4.50 6.73 -2.22
CA PHE A 4 -3.06 6.50 -2.39
C PHE A 4 -2.74 5.01 -2.58
N LEU A 5 -1.54 4.75 -3.09
CA LEU A 5 -1.03 3.40 -3.28
C LEU A 5 0.23 3.19 -2.43
N VAL A 6 0.31 2.07 -1.74
CA VAL A 6 1.49 1.64 -0.97
C VAL A 6 2.26 0.62 -1.80
N ALA A 7 3.47 0.95 -2.20
CA ALA A 7 4.36 0.07 -2.96
C ALA A 7 5.63 -0.26 -2.16
N GLY A 8 6.30 -1.34 -2.49
CA GLY A 8 7.59 -1.69 -1.91
C GLY A 8 8.75 -1.42 -2.88
N ASP A 9 9.95 -1.19 -2.35
CA ASP A 9 11.18 -1.19 -3.14
C ASP A 9 11.52 -2.60 -3.66
N ARG A 10 11.00 -3.62 -2.99
CA ARG A 10 11.16 -5.05 -3.33
C ARG A 10 10.14 -5.91 -2.59
N SER A 11 10.10 -7.20 -2.93
CA SER A 11 9.39 -8.18 -2.11
C SER A 11 10.00 -8.25 -0.72
N GLY A 12 9.17 -8.40 0.32
CA GLY A 12 9.62 -8.43 1.71
C GLY A 12 10.03 -7.07 2.31
N SER A 13 9.72 -5.94 1.66
CA SER A 13 9.95 -4.60 2.22
C SER A 13 9.11 -4.29 3.49
N GLY A 14 8.08 -5.09 3.77
CA GLY A 14 7.13 -4.89 4.87
C GLY A 14 5.84 -4.19 4.46
N LYS A 15 5.63 -4.02 3.17
CA LYS A 15 4.48 -3.36 2.58
C LYS A 15 3.14 -3.86 3.14
N THR A 16 2.90 -5.18 3.18
CA THR A 16 1.64 -5.78 3.64
C THR A 16 1.31 -5.41 5.08
N SER A 17 2.27 -5.59 6.02
CA SER A 17 2.05 -5.24 7.43
C SER A 17 1.82 -3.75 7.63
N ILE A 18 2.54 -2.91 6.88
CA ILE A 18 2.37 -1.45 6.93
C ILE A 18 1.00 -1.06 6.37
N THR A 19 0.60 -1.58 5.22
CA THR A 19 -0.71 -1.28 4.62
C THR A 19 -1.85 -1.73 5.52
N LEU A 20 -1.74 -2.92 6.10
CA LEU A 20 -2.72 -3.46 7.03
C LEU A 20 -2.90 -2.58 8.27
N ALA A 21 -1.79 -2.17 8.89
CA ALA A 21 -1.83 -1.30 10.07
C ALA A 21 -2.33 0.12 9.74
N LEU A 22 -1.91 0.70 8.61
CA LEU A 22 -2.42 1.98 8.14
C LEU A 22 -3.94 1.91 7.89
N SER A 23 -4.40 0.84 7.23
CA SER A 23 -5.83 0.62 6.98
C SER A 23 -6.62 0.48 8.27
N ALA A 24 -6.09 -0.25 9.26
CA ALA A 24 -6.70 -0.41 10.58
C ALA A 24 -6.75 0.91 11.38
N LEU A 25 -5.68 1.71 11.33
CA LEU A 25 -5.63 3.03 11.98
C LEU A 25 -6.64 3.99 11.36
N LEU A 26 -6.67 4.07 10.03
CA LEU A 26 -7.57 4.96 9.30
C LEU A 26 -9.04 4.55 9.42
N SER A 27 -9.31 3.24 9.64
CA SER A 27 -10.67 2.73 9.81
C SER A 27 -11.29 3.02 11.18
N ALA A 28 -10.52 3.61 12.12
CA ALA A 28 -11.05 3.95 13.44
C ALA A 28 -12.16 5.02 13.38
N ASP A 29 -12.07 5.93 12.41
CA ASP A 29 -12.97 7.09 12.28
C ASP A 29 -13.43 7.36 10.83
N ARG A 30 -13.01 6.54 9.86
CA ARG A 30 -13.26 6.73 8.41
C ARG A 30 -13.67 5.43 7.74
N ALA A 31 -14.49 5.52 6.70
CA ALA A 31 -14.79 4.41 5.82
C ALA A 31 -13.61 4.17 4.86
N VAL A 32 -12.80 3.14 5.13
CA VAL A 32 -11.62 2.80 4.33
C VAL A 32 -11.94 1.67 3.36
N GLN A 33 -11.76 1.92 2.08
CA GLN A 33 -11.81 0.90 1.04
C GLN A 33 -10.40 0.45 0.67
N THR A 34 -10.16 -0.84 0.76
CA THR A 34 -8.87 -1.42 0.39
C THR A 34 -8.93 -2.17 -0.94
N PHE A 35 -7.80 -2.12 -1.65
CA PHE A 35 -7.58 -2.87 -2.88
C PHE A 35 -6.21 -3.54 -2.83
N LYS A 36 -6.07 -4.67 -3.54
CA LYS A 36 -4.81 -5.38 -3.72
C LYS A 36 -4.46 -5.49 -5.20
N VAL A 37 -3.24 -5.08 -5.57
CA VAL A 37 -2.73 -5.31 -6.92
C VAL A 37 -2.39 -6.78 -7.10
N GLY A 38 -2.82 -7.36 -8.25
CA GLY A 38 -2.59 -8.76 -8.60
C GLY A 38 -3.63 -9.72 -8.01
N MET A 39 -3.48 -11.00 -8.38
CA MET A 39 -4.41 -12.07 -7.98
C MET A 39 -3.98 -12.72 -6.65
N ASP A 40 -4.05 -11.96 -5.56
CA ASP A 40 -3.82 -12.41 -4.19
C ASP A 40 -5.16 -12.58 -3.48
N TYR A 41 -5.32 -13.61 -2.65
CA TYR A 41 -6.52 -13.83 -1.83
C TYR A 41 -6.23 -13.83 -0.33
N ILE A 42 -4.96 -13.92 0.05
CA ILE A 42 -4.54 -13.95 1.46
C ILE A 42 -4.54 -12.52 2.03
N ASP A 43 -3.75 -11.62 1.47
CA ASP A 43 -3.67 -10.22 1.90
C ASP A 43 -5.04 -9.53 1.88
N PRO A 44 -5.89 -9.69 0.82
CA PRO A 44 -7.25 -9.17 0.81
C PRO A 44 -8.13 -9.61 1.97
N SER A 45 -7.97 -10.85 2.47
CA SER A 45 -8.74 -11.35 3.59
C SER A 45 -8.43 -10.60 4.89
N TYR A 46 -7.16 -10.24 5.11
CA TYR A 46 -6.72 -9.44 6.25
C TYR A 46 -7.16 -7.99 6.14
N LEU A 47 -6.99 -7.39 4.96
CA LEU A 47 -7.42 -6.02 4.69
C LEU A 47 -8.92 -5.85 4.87
N ALA A 48 -9.72 -6.81 4.41
CA ALA A 48 -11.16 -6.83 4.65
C ALA A 48 -11.50 -7.00 6.14
N GLY A 49 -10.73 -7.82 6.85
CA GLY A 49 -10.92 -8.05 8.28
C GLY A 49 -10.74 -6.79 9.13
N VAL A 50 -9.76 -5.94 8.81
CA VAL A 50 -9.48 -4.72 9.58
C VAL A 50 -10.31 -3.51 9.17
N THR A 51 -10.84 -3.48 7.94
CA THR A 51 -11.64 -2.36 7.45
C THR A 51 -13.15 -2.61 7.53
N GLY A 52 -13.57 -3.87 7.73
CA GLY A 52 -14.98 -4.27 7.67
C GLY A 52 -15.59 -4.17 6.26
N ARG A 53 -14.78 -3.89 5.21
CA ARG A 53 -15.23 -3.77 3.82
C ARG A 53 -14.49 -4.80 2.94
N PRO A 54 -15.17 -5.39 1.93
CA PRO A 54 -14.50 -6.33 1.03
C PRO A 54 -13.31 -5.69 0.32
N CYS A 55 -12.11 -6.25 0.46
CA CYS A 55 -10.96 -5.86 -0.34
C CYS A 55 -11.10 -6.44 -1.76
N ARG A 56 -10.78 -5.66 -2.78
CA ARG A 56 -10.93 -6.04 -4.20
C ARG A 56 -9.57 -6.11 -4.87
N ASN A 57 -9.40 -7.09 -5.76
CA ASN A 57 -8.19 -7.20 -6.57
C ASN A 57 -8.25 -6.25 -7.77
N LEU A 58 -7.09 -5.69 -8.09
CA LEU A 58 -6.85 -4.87 -9.28
C LEU A 58 -5.68 -5.50 -10.04
N ASP A 59 -5.96 -6.21 -11.11
CA ASP A 59 -4.94 -6.96 -11.84
C ASP A 59 -4.84 -6.48 -13.29
N GLY A 60 -3.76 -5.73 -13.60
CA GLY A 60 -3.51 -5.21 -14.93
C GLY A 60 -2.98 -6.25 -15.92
N TYR A 61 -2.77 -7.51 -15.50
CA TYR A 61 -2.39 -8.60 -16.39
C TYR A 61 -3.59 -9.33 -16.99
N VAL A 62 -4.63 -9.56 -16.17
CA VAL A 62 -5.81 -10.34 -16.60
C VAL A 62 -7.05 -9.49 -16.84
N MET A 63 -7.06 -8.24 -16.37
CA MET A 63 -8.22 -7.34 -16.50
C MET A 63 -7.90 -6.20 -17.48
N ASP A 64 -8.85 -5.92 -18.36
CA ASP A 64 -8.77 -4.73 -19.20
C ASP A 64 -8.73 -3.44 -18.37
N PRO A 65 -8.06 -2.39 -18.87
CA PRO A 65 -7.98 -1.11 -18.15
C PRO A 65 -9.34 -0.51 -17.76
N GLY A 66 -10.38 -0.71 -18.55
CA GLY A 66 -11.75 -0.30 -18.25
C GLY A 66 -12.32 -1.02 -17.02
N VAL A 67 -12.08 -2.34 -16.93
CA VAL A 67 -12.53 -3.18 -15.83
C VAL A 67 -11.83 -2.79 -14.52
N VAL A 68 -10.52 -2.57 -14.54
CA VAL A 68 -9.76 -2.11 -13.35
C VAL A 68 -10.33 -0.79 -12.82
N ARG A 69 -10.57 0.20 -13.71
CA ARG A 69 -11.18 1.48 -13.33
C ARG A 69 -12.59 1.31 -12.77
N ALA A 70 -13.40 0.44 -13.37
CA ALA A 70 -14.76 0.17 -12.90
C ALA A 70 -14.80 -0.47 -11.52
N ILE A 71 -13.93 -1.47 -11.26
CA ILE A 71 -13.79 -2.12 -9.94
C ILE A 71 -13.33 -1.10 -8.89
N PHE A 72 -12.34 -0.27 -9.20
CA PHE A 72 -11.86 0.77 -8.31
C PHE A 72 -12.98 1.78 -7.99
N ALA A 73 -13.63 2.31 -9.02
CA ALA A 73 -14.73 3.25 -8.88
C ALA A 73 -15.90 2.68 -8.05
N HIS A 74 -16.29 1.43 -8.34
CA HIS A 74 -17.36 0.74 -7.60
C HIS A 74 -16.99 0.53 -6.13
N GLY A 75 -15.78 0.07 -5.84
CA GLY A 75 -15.32 -0.15 -4.47
C GLY A 75 -15.25 1.14 -3.65
N CYS A 76 -14.90 2.25 -4.27
CA CYS A 76 -14.80 3.57 -3.64
C CYS A 76 -16.15 4.18 -3.22
N ARG A 77 -17.29 3.62 -3.63
CA ARG A 77 -18.60 4.13 -3.22
C ARG A 77 -18.77 4.12 -1.71
N GLY A 78 -19.10 5.28 -1.13
CA GLY A 78 -19.29 5.45 0.31
C GLY A 78 -18.00 5.24 1.13
N ALA A 79 -16.83 5.39 0.52
CA ALA A 79 -15.55 5.41 1.21
C ALA A 79 -15.03 6.85 1.34
N ASP A 80 -14.39 7.14 2.47
CA ASP A 80 -13.67 8.39 2.71
C ASP A 80 -12.25 8.31 2.19
N ILE A 81 -11.65 7.09 2.25
CA ILE A 81 -10.27 6.81 1.85
C ILE A 81 -10.22 5.51 1.04
N ALA A 82 -9.45 5.52 -0.04
CA ALA A 82 -9.07 4.34 -0.78
C ALA A 82 -7.57 4.06 -0.62
N VAL A 83 -7.22 2.86 -0.16
CA VAL A 83 -5.84 2.39 0.00
C VAL A 83 -5.61 1.21 -0.94
N VAL A 84 -4.64 1.35 -1.86
CA VAL A 84 -4.25 0.27 -2.77
C VAL A 84 -2.93 -0.33 -2.29
N GLU A 85 -2.91 -1.61 -2.00
CA GLU A 85 -1.66 -2.33 -1.72
C GLU A 85 -1.07 -2.90 -2.99
N GLY A 86 0.18 -2.55 -3.29
CA GLY A 86 0.94 -3.10 -4.41
C GLY A 86 1.34 -4.56 -4.23
N VAL A 87 1.80 -5.17 -5.30
CA VAL A 87 2.37 -6.52 -5.32
C VAL A 87 3.88 -6.45 -5.53
N ARG A 88 4.64 -7.32 -4.89
CA ARG A 88 6.13 -7.40 -5.00
C ARG A 88 6.81 -6.02 -4.82
N GLY A 89 7.74 -5.65 -5.71
CA GLY A 89 8.29 -4.30 -5.85
C GLY A 89 7.44 -3.44 -6.79
N LEU A 90 7.64 -2.12 -6.76
CA LEU A 90 6.85 -1.15 -7.53
C LEU A 90 6.83 -1.45 -9.03
N PHE A 91 8.00 -1.80 -9.60
CA PHE A 91 8.18 -2.04 -11.03
C PHE A 91 8.20 -3.52 -11.44
N GLU A 92 7.98 -4.43 -10.48
CA GLU A 92 7.95 -5.87 -10.75
C GLU A 92 6.64 -6.27 -11.45
N GLY A 93 6.73 -6.57 -12.73
CA GLY A 93 5.62 -6.97 -13.60
C GLY A 93 5.74 -8.40 -14.11
N ALA A 94 4.96 -8.71 -15.14
CA ALA A 94 5.00 -10.00 -15.85
C ALA A 94 6.20 -10.11 -16.80
N GLU A 95 6.69 -8.98 -17.31
CA GLU A 95 7.74 -8.89 -18.31
C GLU A 95 8.88 -7.97 -17.88
N ALA A 96 10.05 -8.13 -18.48
CA ALA A 96 11.24 -7.35 -18.13
C ALA A 96 11.26 -5.94 -18.73
N LEU A 97 10.58 -5.71 -19.85
CA LEU A 97 10.66 -4.47 -20.63
C LEU A 97 9.36 -3.66 -20.65
N THR A 98 8.32 -4.18 -20.00
CA THR A 98 7.03 -3.50 -19.89
C THR A 98 6.59 -3.46 -18.42
N ASP A 99 5.65 -2.59 -18.12
CA ASP A 99 5.06 -2.51 -16.77
C ASP A 99 3.78 -3.37 -16.62
N LEU A 100 3.50 -4.24 -17.59
CA LEU A 100 2.33 -5.11 -17.60
C LEU A 100 2.23 -5.94 -16.31
N GLY A 101 1.12 -5.82 -15.61
CA GLY A 101 0.87 -6.52 -14.33
C GLY A 101 1.67 -5.97 -13.14
N SER A 102 2.39 -4.85 -13.29
CA SER A 102 3.13 -4.22 -12.21
C SER A 102 2.25 -3.33 -11.33
N THR A 103 2.75 -3.01 -10.15
CA THR A 103 2.15 -2.00 -9.28
C THR A 103 2.21 -0.61 -9.91
N ALA A 104 3.27 -0.30 -10.65
CA ALA A 104 3.44 0.96 -11.37
C ALA A 104 2.36 1.17 -12.44
N ALA A 105 2.00 0.13 -13.20
CA ALA A 105 0.93 0.20 -14.18
C ALA A 105 -0.41 0.60 -13.54
N ILE A 106 -0.77 0.00 -12.41
CA ILE A 106 -2.00 0.33 -11.66
C ILE A 106 -1.93 1.76 -11.10
N ALA A 107 -0.78 2.19 -10.58
CA ALA A 107 -0.59 3.55 -10.07
C ALA A 107 -0.85 4.60 -11.17
N LYS A 108 -0.26 4.41 -12.36
CA LYS A 108 -0.46 5.29 -13.53
C LYS A 108 -1.90 5.24 -14.04
N GLN A 109 -2.46 4.05 -14.20
CA GLN A 109 -3.81 3.84 -14.72
C GLN A 109 -4.90 4.51 -13.89
N LEU A 110 -4.72 4.54 -12.55
CA LEU A 110 -5.66 5.14 -11.61
C LEU A 110 -5.22 6.52 -11.13
N ASP A 111 -4.08 7.03 -11.61
CA ASP A 111 -3.47 8.30 -11.22
C ASP A 111 -3.34 8.41 -9.69
N LEU A 112 -2.76 7.37 -9.08
CA LEU A 112 -2.60 7.28 -7.63
C LEU A 112 -1.20 7.72 -7.20
N PRO A 113 -1.08 8.65 -6.22
CA PRO A 113 0.19 8.91 -5.60
C PRO A 113 0.70 7.67 -4.87
N VAL A 114 2.00 7.40 -5.04
CA VAL A 114 2.68 6.25 -4.45
C VAL A 114 3.39 6.66 -3.18
N ILE A 115 3.14 5.93 -2.10
CA ILE A 115 3.94 5.93 -0.88
C ILE A 115 4.87 4.71 -0.95
N LEU A 116 6.17 4.98 -1.12
CA LEU A 116 7.16 3.93 -1.31
C LEU A 116 7.71 3.43 0.03
N VAL A 117 7.49 2.16 0.32
CA VAL A 117 8.09 1.48 1.48
C VAL A 117 9.49 0.99 1.08
N VAL A 118 10.51 1.54 1.75
CA VAL A 118 11.92 1.20 1.53
C VAL A 118 12.46 0.41 2.70
N ASN A 119 13.02 -0.77 2.43
CA ASN A 119 13.74 -1.53 3.44
C ASN A 119 15.10 -0.85 3.72
N ALA A 120 15.18 -0.15 4.85
CA ALA A 120 16.35 0.63 5.24
C ALA A 120 17.40 -0.18 6.04
N ARG A 121 17.25 -1.51 6.13
CA ARG A 121 18.19 -2.34 6.87
C ARG A 121 19.63 -2.15 6.37
N SER A 122 20.51 -1.70 7.26
CA SER A 122 21.95 -1.50 7.00
C SER A 122 22.29 -0.47 5.91
N ILE A 123 21.35 0.39 5.52
CA ILE A 123 21.58 1.48 4.57
C ILE A 123 21.11 2.83 5.15
N THR A 124 21.76 3.91 4.78
CA THR A 124 21.37 5.30 5.13
C THR A 124 21.24 6.13 3.86
N ARG A 125 22.32 6.77 3.41
CA ARG A 125 22.34 7.60 2.19
C ARG A 125 21.99 6.78 0.93
N SER A 126 22.31 5.50 0.89
CA SER A 126 21.94 4.61 -0.22
C SER A 126 20.43 4.44 -0.37
N ALA A 127 19.65 4.65 0.70
CA ALA A 127 18.18 4.68 0.59
C ALA A 127 17.71 5.81 -0.35
N ALA A 128 18.36 6.99 -0.29
CA ALA A 128 18.05 8.07 -1.21
C ALA A 128 18.42 7.73 -2.67
N ALA A 129 19.52 7.00 -2.89
CA ALA A 129 19.89 6.55 -4.24
C ALA A 129 18.85 5.55 -4.80
N ILE A 130 18.32 4.66 -3.96
CA ILE A 130 17.22 3.76 -4.35
C ILE A 130 15.98 4.56 -4.73
N VAL A 131 15.51 5.46 -3.87
CA VAL A 131 14.32 6.28 -4.13
C VAL A 131 14.52 7.13 -5.38
N LYS A 132 15.68 7.75 -5.54
CA LYS A 132 16.01 8.55 -6.73
C LYS A 132 16.03 7.72 -8.01
N GLY A 133 16.54 6.50 -7.93
CA GLY A 133 16.48 5.53 -9.04
C GLY A 133 15.05 5.22 -9.44
N PHE A 134 14.16 4.97 -8.48
CA PHE A 134 12.75 4.73 -8.72
C PHE A 134 12.03 5.93 -9.35
N GLN A 135 12.32 7.17 -8.89
CA GLN A 135 11.77 8.39 -9.48
C GLN A 135 12.24 8.62 -10.93
N ALA A 136 13.50 8.26 -11.23
CA ALA A 136 14.10 8.45 -12.54
C ALA A 136 13.75 7.32 -13.52
N PHE A 137 13.44 6.13 -13.02
CA PHE A 137 13.13 4.96 -13.84
C PHE A 137 11.82 5.12 -14.63
N ASP A 138 10.79 5.64 -14.00
CA ASP A 138 9.52 5.99 -14.64
C ASP A 138 8.96 7.29 -14.04
N PRO A 139 9.16 8.44 -14.72
CA PRO A 139 8.68 9.74 -14.24
C PRO A 139 7.16 9.89 -14.16
N ASP A 140 6.41 9.03 -14.86
CA ASP A 140 4.95 9.05 -14.84
C ASP A 140 4.37 8.41 -13.58
N VAL A 141 5.19 7.70 -12.81
CA VAL A 141 4.81 7.17 -11.50
C VAL A 141 5.02 8.23 -10.42
N ALA A 142 3.94 8.75 -9.87
CA ALA A 142 3.96 9.82 -8.89
C ALA A 142 4.38 9.34 -7.49
N ILE A 143 5.68 9.08 -7.24
CA ILE A 143 6.18 8.76 -5.91
C ILE A 143 6.19 10.05 -5.08
N ARG A 144 5.28 10.16 -4.09
CA ARG A 144 5.03 11.38 -3.32
C ARG A 144 5.59 11.35 -1.90
N GLY A 145 5.85 10.17 -1.35
CA GLY A 145 6.41 10.02 -0.02
C GLY A 145 7.05 8.67 0.21
N VAL A 146 7.80 8.57 1.29
CA VAL A 146 8.54 7.37 1.66
C VAL A 146 8.20 6.95 3.09
N ILE A 147 8.07 5.64 3.31
CA ILE A 147 8.11 5.02 4.63
C ILE A 147 9.37 4.17 4.69
N LEU A 148 10.28 4.50 5.61
CA LEU A 148 11.45 3.69 5.91
C LEU A 148 11.06 2.56 6.86
N ASN A 149 11.36 1.32 6.51
CA ASN A 149 11.17 0.17 7.37
C ASN A 149 12.52 -0.39 7.84
N GLN A 150 12.56 -1.04 9.01
CA GLN A 150 13.73 -1.65 9.63
C GLN A 150 14.86 -0.66 9.97
N VAL A 151 14.50 0.51 10.45
CA VAL A 151 15.46 1.53 10.91
C VAL A 151 16.09 1.12 12.24
N THR A 152 17.40 1.33 12.40
CA THR A 152 18.13 1.01 13.64
C THR A 152 18.60 2.28 14.35
N GLY A 153 17.80 2.76 15.31
CA GLY A 153 18.15 3.89 16.17
C GLY A 153 18.07 5.27 15.48
N THR A 154 18.15 6.30 16.32
CA THR A 154 17.93 7.71 15.95
C THR A 154 18.90 8.21 14.87
N ARG A 155 20.20 7.96 15.06
CA ARG A 155 21.22 8.42 14.10
C ARG A 155 21.05 7.82 12.69
N HIS A 156 20.62 6.56 12.61
CA HIS A 156 20.33 5.88 11.35
C HIS A 156 19.13 6.56 10.66
N ARG A 157 18.04 6.74 11.44
CA ARG A 157 16.82 7.43 11.00
C ARG A 157 17.14 8.80 10.41
N GLU A 158 17.79 9.68 11.21
CA GLU A 158 18.09 11.05 10.81
C GLU A 158 18.90 11.10 9.51
N LYS A 159 19.92 10.25 9.38
CA LYS A 159 20.75 10.22 8.16
C LYS A 159 19.97 9.79 6.94
N ALA A 160 19.11 8.75 7.05
CA ALA A 160 18.32 8.26 5.94
C ALA A 160 17.23 9.26 5.53
N VAL A 161 16.50 9.82 6.50
CA VAL A 161 15.47 10.83 6.28
C VAL A 161 16.07 12.06 5.57
N ARG A 162 17.09 12.69 6.16
CA ARG A 162 17.73 13.87 5.56
C ARG A 162 18.26 13.60 4.15
N ALA A 163 18.81 12.42 3.90
CA ALA A 163 19.30 12.09 2.56
C ALA A 163 18.15 11.99 1.55
N ILE A 164 17.03 11.32 1.88
CA ILE A 164 15.89 11.19 0.98
C ILE A 164 15.27 12.57 0.71
N GLU A 165 14.98 13.35 1.74
CA GLU A 165 14.37 14.67 1.59
C GLU A 165 15.25 15.60 0.74
N HIS A 166 16.56 15.60 0.98
CA HIS A 166 17.50 16.44 0.23
C HIS A 166 17.66 16.03 -1.24
N TYR A 167 17.91 14.74 -1.52
CA TYR A 167 18.22 14.28 -2.88
C TYR A 167 16.99 13.96 -3.72
N CYS A 168 15.88 13.55 -3.09
CA CYS A 168 14.68 13.11 -3.80
C CYS A 168 13.58 14.18 -3.81
N GLY A 169 13.63 15.19 -2.91
CA GLY A 169 12.66 16.28 -2.84
C GLY A 169 11.26 15.83 -2.39
N ILE A 170 11.14 14.68 -1.70
CA ILE A 170 9.89 14.15 -1.18
C ILE A 170 10.01 13.82 0.31
N PRO A 171 8.95 13.95 1.10
CA PRO A 171 9.00 13.72 2.55
C PRO A 171 9.12 12.22 2.89
N VAL A 172 9.74 11.95 4.03
CA VAL A 172 9.67 10.66 4.71
C VAL A 172 8.58 10.73 5.79
N VAL A 173 7.40 10.19 5.46
CA VAL A 173 6.22 10.22 6.34
C VAL A 173 6.22 9.13 7.41
N GLY A 174 7.22 8.26 7.42
CA GLY A 174 7.35 7.23 8.43
C GLY A 174 8.75 6.63 8.50
N ALA A 175 9.18 6.24 9.71
CA ALA A 175 10.45 5.57 9.93
C ALA A 175 10.31 4.52 11.04
N ILE A 176 9.98 3.31 10.63
CA ILE A 176 9.59 2.19 11.49
C ILE A 176 10.83 1.47 11.99
N PRO A 177 11.00 1.31 13.31
CA PRO A 177 12.15 0.66 13.87
C PRO A 177 12.15 -0.85 13.60
N ARG A 178 13.34 -1.41 13.53
CA ARG A 178 13.53 -2.86 13.51
C ARG A 178 13.33 -3.41 14.92
N THR A 179 12.27 -4.18 15.11
CA THR A 179 11.99 -4.87 16.39
C THR A 179 11.68 -6.34 16.14
N ALA A 180 11.94 -7.19 17.14
CA ALA A 180 11.60 -8.61 17.08
C ALA A 180 10.08 -8.81 16.96
N GLU A 181 9.28 -7.93 17.56
CA GLU A 181 7.82 -7.95 17.47
C GLU A 181 7.32 -7.73 16.04
N MET A 182 7.91 -6.76 15.32
CA MET A 182 7.59 -6.54 13.91
C MET A 182 8.02 -7.71 13.03
N GLU A 183 9.23 -8.24 13.26
CA GLU A 183 9.71 -9.41 12.49
C GLU A 183 8.80 -10.62 12.69
N LEU A 184 8.33 -10.86 13.92
CA LEU A 184 7.42 -11.95 14.23
C LEU A 184 6.03 -11.73 13.63
N ALA A 185 5.48 -10.52 13.77
CA ALA A 185 4.19 -10.16 13.20
C ALA A 185 4.19 -10.28 11.67
N MET A 186 5.25 -9.81 11.02
CA MET A 186 5.40 -9.86 9.56
C MET A 186 5.54 -11.28 9.00
N ARG A 187 6.18 -12.21 9.73
CA ARG A 187 6.35 -13.60 9.26
C ARG A 187 5.06 -14.38 9.21
N HIS A 188 4.09 -14.06 10.04
CA HIS A 188 2.83 -14.80 10.13
C HIS A 188 1.68 -14.17 9.35
N LEU A 189 1.81 -12.89 8.99
CA LEU A 189 0.88 -12.20 8.10
C LEU A 189 1.17 -12.65 6.65
N GLY A 190 0.17 -13.21 5.98
CA GLY A 190 0.30 -13.63 4.58
C GLY A 190 0.54 -15.13 4.34
N LEU A 191 0.52 -15.98 5.37
CA LEU A 191 0.69 -17.43 5.21
C LEU A 191 -0.62 -18.23 5.28
N VAL A 192 -1.64 -17.72 5.97
CA VAL A 192 -2.94 -18.42 6.14
C VAL A 192 -4.07 -17.39 6.00
N PRO A 193 -5.16 -17.68 5.28
CA PRO A 193 -6.31 -16.79 5.19
C PRO A 193 -6.89 -16.43 6.57
N TYR A 194 -7.37 -15.20 6.72
CA TYR A 194 -7.89 -14.66 7.98
C TYR A 194 -8.94 -15.54 8.68
N ARG A 195 -9.79 -16.25 7.90
CA ARG A 195 -10.88 -17.07 8.42
C ARG A 195 -10.47 -18.49 8.80
N GLU A 196 -9.29 -18.95 8.37
CA GLU A 196 -8.82 -20.34 8.59
C GLU A 196 -7.79 -20.42 9.72
N GLY A 197 -7.31 -19.27 10.25
CA GLY A 197 -6.33 -19.23 11.32
C GLY A 197 -6.90 -19.68 12.66
N GLN A 198 -6.35 -20.77 13.24
CA GLN A 198 -6.55 -21.07 14.65
C GLN A 198 -5.92 -19.95 15.48
N GLY A 199 -6.71 -19.22 16.29
CA GLY A 199 -6.20 -18.16 17.15
C GLY A 199 -6.61 -16.74 16.77
N HIS A 200 -7.90 -16.53 16.47
CA HIS A 200 -8.45 -15.20 16.17
C HIS A 200 -8.02 -14.13 17.20
N GLY A 201 -7.95 -14.48 18.48
CA GLY A 201 -7.49 -13.57 19.53
C GLY A 201 -6.00 -13.22 19.44
N GLU A 202 -5.15 -14.19 19.09
CA GLU A 202 -3.71 -13.98 18.92
C GLU A 202 -3.41 -13.11 17.67
N PHE A 203 -4.17 -13.33 16.61
CA PHE A 203 -4.10 -12.51 15.40
C PHE A 203 -4.48 -11.05 15.68
N LEU A 204 -5.62 -10.82 16.37
CA LEU A 204 -6.05 -9.47 16.74
C LEU A 204 -5.02 -8.77 17.64
N ALA A 205 -4.44 -9.48 18.60
CA ALA A 205 -3.38 -8.93 19.46
C ALA A 205 -2.14 -8.50 18.65
N ARG A 206 -1.76 -9.27 17.62
CA ARG A 206 -0.67 -8.94 16.70
C ARG A 206 -1.00 -7.70 15.84
N ILE A 207 -2.20 -7.62 15.29
CA ILE A 207 -2.65 -6.43 14.56
C ILE A 207 -2.60 -5.20 15.45
N GLU A 208 -3.07 -5.27 16.69
CA GLU A 208 -3.02 -4.15 17.62
C GLU A 208 -1.57 -3.74 17.99
N ALA A 209 -0.64 -4.69 18.08
CA ALA A 209 0.78 -4.38 18.31
C ALA A 209 1.39 -3.66 17.09
N VAL A 210 1.16 -4.15 15.87
CA VAL A 210 1.64 -3.51 14.63
C VAL A 210 0.99 -2.15 14.43
N LYS A 211 -0.30 -2.03 14.68
CA LYS A 211 -1.07 -0.78 14.61
C LYS A 211 -0.50 0.29 15.53
N ARG A 212 -0.23 -0.04 16.81
CA ARG A 212 0.43 0.89 17.75
C ARG A 212 1.79 1.34 17.24
N MET A 213 2.64 0.40 16.83
CA MET A 213 3.99 0.70 16.33
C MET A 213 3.95 1.59 15.08
N ILE A 214 3.05 1.34 14.13
CA ILE A 214 2.89 2.19 12.95
C ILE A 214 2.37 3.57 13.36
N GLY A 215 1.38 3.65 14.25
CA GLY A 215 0.84 4.91 14.76
C GLY A 215 1.89 5.79 15.44
N ASP A 216 2.84 5.19 16.16
CA ASP A 216 3.93 5.90 16.83
C ASP A 216 5.05 6.38 15.89
N HIS A 217 5.15 5.82 14.68
CA HIS A 217 6.30 6.03 13.79
C HIS A 217 5.93 6.54 12.40
N VAL A 218 4.65 6.72 12.09
CA VAL A 218 4.15 7.25 10.81
C VAL A 218 3.32 8.50 11.07
N ASP A 219 3.65 9.58 10.36
CA ASP A 219 2.84 10.80 10.30
C ASP A 219 1.63 10.56 9.39
N LEU A 220 0.49 10.20 10.00
CA LEU A 220 -0.75 9.91 9.27
C LEU A 220 -1.32 11.15 8.58
N ASP A 221 -1.20 12.31 9.20
CA ASP A 221 -1.71 13.57 8.61
C ASP A 221 -0.84 13.97 7.41
N GLY A 222 0.48 13.87 7.54
CA GLY A 222 1.42 14.06 6.44
C GLY A 222 1.17 13.07 5.29
N LEU A 223 0.92 11.81 5.59
CA LEU A 223 0.57 10.81 4.59
C LEU A 223 -0.74 11.17 3.88
N LEU A 224 -1.78 11.55 4.62
CA LEU A 224 -3.07 11.95 4.04
C LEU A 224 -2.99 13.27 3.26
N ALA A 225 -2.05 14.14 3.56
CA ALA A 225 -1.78 15.35 2.77
C ALA A 225 -1.18 15.01 1.40
N LEU A 226 -0.46 13.90 1.27
CA LEU A 226 0.10 13.41 0.00
C LEU A 226 -0.92 12.62 -0.83
N ALA A 227 -2.00 12.16 -0.22
CA ALA A 227 -3.05 11.42 -0.91
C ALA A 227 -3.79 12.32 -1.91
N ARG A 228 -4.18 11.73 -3.04
CA ARG A 228 -4.96 12.44 -4.05
C ARG A 228 -6.38 12.69 -3.53
N ASP A 229 -6.85 13.91 -3.67
CA ASP A 229 -8.26 14.24 -3.51
C ASP A 229 -8.99 13.98 -4.83
N SER A 230 -9.84 12.97 -4.85
CA SER A 230 -10.72 12.66 -5.98
C SER A 230 -12.18 12.86 -5.56
N ALA A 231 -12.99 13.48 -6.42
CA ALA A 231 -14.42 13.26 -6.30
C ALA A 231 -14.68 11.75 -6.44
N PRO A 232 -15.60 11.16 -5.63
CA PRO A 232 -16.00 9.78 -5.88
C PRO A 232 -16.47 9.70 -7.33
N PRO A 233 -16.05 8.68 -8.10
CA PRO A 233 -16.41 8.58 -9.49
C PRO A 233 -17.95 8.64 -9.58
N ALA A 234 -18.46 9.59 -10.36
CA ALA A 234 -19.89 9.71 -10.62
C ALA A 234 -20.39 8.37 -11.17
N GLY A 235 -21.29 7.72 -10.44
CA GLY A 235 -21.78 6.41 -10.82
C GLY A 235 -22.54 6.50 -12.15
N ARG A 236 -21.96 5.99 -13.22
CA ARG A 236 -22.78 5.45 -14.30
C ARG A 236 -23.23 4.07 -13.85
N SER A 237 -24.40 4.01 -13.32
CA SER A 237 -24.95 2.86 -12.60
C SER A 237 -25.90 2.07 -13.46
N GLU A 238 -25.75 1.82 -14.70
CA GLU A 238 -26.76 0.96 -15.36
C GLU A 238 -26.28 0.09 -16.53
N GLU A 239 -25.17 0.40 -17.17
CA GLU A 239 -24.81 -0.34 -18.38
C GLU A 239 -24.02 -1.65 -18.16
N TYR A 240 -23.35 -1.84 -17.02
CA TYR A 240 -22.56 -3.07 -16.75
C TYR A 240 -23.28 -4.15 -15.95
N THR A 241 -24.44 -3.84 -15.35
CA THR A 241 -25.20 -4.84 -14.57
C THR A 241 -26.01 -5.78 -15.44
N SER A 242 -26.32 -5.40 -16.67
CA SER A 242 -27.11 -6.23 -17.60
C SER A 242 -26.27 -7.32 -18.27
N GLU A 243 -24.96 -7.10 -18.49
CA GLU A 243 -24.11 -8.11 -19.13
C GLU A 243 -23.65 -9.21 -18.18
N LEU A 244 -23.51 -8.92 -16.87
CA LEU A 244 -23.14 -9.93 -15.86
C LEU A 244 -24.32 -10.81 -15.41
N GLN A 245 -25.56 -10.46 -15.74
CA GLN A 245 -26.74 -11.29 -15.46
C GLN A 245 -27.10 -12.22 -16.63
N SER A 246 -26.40 -12.14 -17.75
CA SER A 246 -26.64 -12.96 -18.95
C SER A 246 -25.57 -14.04 -19.20
N LEU A 247 -24.65 -14.25 -18.28
CA LEU A 247 -23.70 -15.36 -18.22
C LEU A 247 -23.97 -16.24 -17.01
#